data_78bc8b2cae57990a0ae6f9e2039267ae
#
_entry.id   78bc8b2cae57990a0ae6f9e2039267ae
#
_cell.length_a   1.000
_cell.length_b   1.000
_cell.length_c   1.000
_cell.angle_alpha   90.00
_cell.angle_beta   90.00
_cell.angle_gamma   90.00
#
_symmetry.space_group_name_H-M   'P 1'
#
loop_
_entity.id
_entity.type
_entity.pdbx_description
1 polymer ?
#
loop_
_entity_poly.entity_id
_entity_poly.type
_entity_poly.pdbx_seq_one_letter_code
_entity_poly.pdbx_strand_id
1 'polypeptide(L)'
;DRAGIASISLMDLRHDFIIRQLEAHDWPYVARISGIAVHTLYATFSDYLPRTQPAPAEEPPEAYAFLLWKVLQSQGSSLVGLALWLGWKLGMQAREILALTWSQVDLDQGVIHLPDRDLSLGVTLRRLLRETWNRRCLDDDPHVLLSPNSRRPVDQPRLSKLVRTALIRGGIEHVGLGDLCRQERREVDNARLLELAESQDAITRRD
;
A
#
# COMPACT_ATOMS: atom_id res chain seq x y z
N ASP A 1 -40.72 33.39 8.65
CA ASP A 1 -40.85 31.92 8.46
C ASP A 1 -39.97 31.48 7.32
N ARG A 2 -38.71 31.18 7.65
CA ARG A 2 -37.82 30.57 6.72
C ARG A 2 -38.10 29.06 6.71
N ALA A 3 -38.54 28.54 5.56
CA ALA A 3 -38.76 27.14 5.34
C ALA A 3 -37.63 26.32 5.96
N GLY A 4 -38.00 25.34 6.82
CA GLY A 4 -37.06 24.48 7.52
C GLY A 4 -36.28 23.57 6.57
N ILE A 5 -35.36 24.17 5.82
CA ILE A 5 -34.33 23.43 5.10
C ILE A 5 -33.30 23.06 6.15
N ALA A 6 -33.26 21.80 6.52
CA ALA A 6 -32.16 21.23 7.30
C ALA A 6 -30.83 21.73 6.69
N SER A 7 -29.90 22.15 7.53
CA SER A 7 -28.62 22.70 7.08
C SER A 7 -27.89 21.67 6.22
N ILE A 8 -27.95 21.84 4.91
CA ILE A 8 -27.25 20.99 3.96
C ILE A 8 -25.75 21.33 4.01
N SER A 9 -24.92 20.38 4.34
CA SER A 9 -23.46 20.56 4.36
C SER A 9 -22.89 20.42 2.94
N LEU A 10 -21.69 20.96 2.73
CA LEU A 10 -20.92 20.72 1.50
C LEU A 10 -20.66 19.20 1.25
N MET A 11 -20.56 18.41 2.31
CA MET A 11 -20.42 16.97 2.22
C MET A 11 -21.67 16.29 1.69
N ASP A 12 -22.86 16.75 2.11
CA ASP A 12 -24.13 16.21 1.63
C ASP A 12 -24.32 16.49 0.14
N LEU A 13 -23.97 17.69 -0.32
CA LEU A 13 -23.97 18.02 -1.75
C LEU A 13 -22.97 17.18 -2.55
N ARG A 14 -21.79 16.92 -2.00
CA ARG A 14 -20.81 16.07 -2.63
C ARG A 14 -21.29 14.61 -2.73
N HIS A 15 -21.90 14.08 -1.68
CA HIS A 15 -22.49 12.75 -1.67
C HIS A 15 -23.62 12.62 -2.69
N ASP A 16 -24.56 13.58 -2.73
CA ASP A 16 -25.65 13.61 -3.71
C ASP A 16 -25.12 13.66 -5.14
N PHE A 17 -24.11 14.48 -5.41
CA PHE A 17 -23.43 14.52 -6.72
C PHE A 17 -22.85 13.16 -7.10
N ILE A 18 -22.11 12.51 -6.17
CA ILE A 18 -21.51 11.20 -6.43
C ILE A 18 -22.57 10.13 -6.72
N ILE A 19 -23.65 10.08 -5.94
CA ILE A 19 -24.74 9.11 -6.14
C ILE A 19 -25.36 9.30 -7.52
N ARG A 20 -25.69 10.52 -7.90
CA ARG A 20 -26.24 10.82 -9.25
C ARG A 20 -25.29 10.46 -10.38
N GLN A 21 -24.00 10.67 -10.18
CA GLN A 21 -23.02 10.27 -11.18
C GLN A 21 -22.88 8.73 -11.30
N LEU A 22 -23.00 8.01 -10.18
CA LEU A 22 -22.96 6.55 -10.15
C LEU A 22 -24.22 5.91 -10.73
N GLU A 23 -25.36 6.62 -10.75
CA GLU A 23 -26.57 6.18 -11.46
C GLU A 23 -26.42 6.23 -13.00
N ALA A 24 -25.59 7.16 -13.50
CA ALA A 24 -25.42 7.42 -14.93
C ALA A 24 -24.13 6.84 -15.52
N HIS A 25 -23.10 6.59 -14.69
CA HIS A 25 -21.76 6.22 -15.13
C HIS A 25 -21.19 5.10 -14.27
N ASP A 26 -20.13 4.44 -14.77
CA ASP A 26 -19.41 3.38 -14.07
C ASP A 26 -18.49 3.92 -12.95
N TRP A 27 -18.09 3.03 -12.05
CA TRP A 27 -17.23 3.33 -10.91
C TRP A 27 -15.91 4.00 -11.30
N PRO A 28 -15.17 3.53 -12.34
CA PRO A 28 -13.93 4.18 -12.78
C PRO A 28 -14.11 5.60 -13.25
N TYR A 29 -15.18 5.90 -13.98
CA TYR A 29 -15.47 7.25 -14.44
C TYR A 29 -15.74 8.20 -13.26
N VAL A 30 -16.60 7.77 -12.31
CA VAL A 30 -16.95 8.59 -11.13
C VAL A 30 -15.74 8.77 -10.21
N ALA A 31 -14.89 7.76 -10.06
CA ALA A 31 -13.63 7.87 -9.34
C ALA A 31 -12.73 8.98 -9.89
N ARG A 32 -12.62 9.05 -11.21
CA ARG A 32 -11.81 10.05 -11.90
C ARG A 32 -12.34 11.47 -11.70
N ILE A 33 -13.66 11.70 -11.82
CA ILE A 33 -14.23 13.05 -11.68
C ILE A 33 -14.35 13.51 -10.22
N SER A 34 -14.55 12.59 -9.28
CA SER A 34 -14.67 12.90 -7.85
C SER A 34 -13.33 12.98 -7.12
N GLY A 35 -12.28 12.42 -7.71
CA GLY A 35 -10.96 12.29 -7.08
C GLY A 35 -10.92 11.26 -5.93
N ILE A 36 -11.90 10.36 -5.85
CA ILE A 36 -12.01 9.31 -4.84
C ILE A 36 -11.67 7.98 -5.50
N ALA A 37 -10.88 7.15 -4.82
CA ALA A 37 -10.52 5.83 -5.34
C ALA A 37 -11.76 4.92 -5.49
N VAL A 38 -11.79 4.07 -6.53
CA VAL A 38 -12.93 3.21 -6.88
C VAL A 38 -13.38 2.35 -5.71
N HIS A 39 -12.45 1.71 -5.00
CA HIS A 39 -12.77 0.87 -3.83
C HIS A 39 -13.40 1.68 -2.67
N THR A 40 -12.98 2.93 -2.48
CA THR A 40 -13.57 3.82 -1.47
C THR A 40 -14.98 4.25 -1.87
N LEU A 41 -15.19 4.58 -3.15
CA LEU A 41 -16.54 4.86 -3.67
C LEU A 41 -17.46 3.65 -3.49
N TYR A 42 -16.99 2.47 -3.86
CA TYR A 42 -17.76 1.24 -3.71
C TYR A 42 -18.10 0.95 -2.25
N ALA A 43 -17.12 1.02 -1.34
CA ALA A 43 -17.33 0.79 0.08
C ALA A 43 -18.31 1.81 0.73
N THR A 44 -18.35 3.04 0.21
CA THR A 44 -19.17 4.11 0.79
C THR A 44 -20.57 4.18 0.18
N PHE A 45 -20.70 3.90 -1.13
CA PHE A 45 -21.93 4.19 -1.89
C PHE A 45 -22.62 2.94 -2.47
N SER A 46 -22.07 1.73 -2.30
CA SER A 46 -22.69 0.50 -2.82
C SER A 46 -24.12 0.26 -2.30
N ASP A 47 -24.41 0.69 -1.07
CA ASP A 47 -25.73 0.51 -0.45
C ASP A 47 -26.81 1.45 -1.00
N TYR A 48 -26.39 2.53 -1.65
CA TYR A 48 -27.30 3.56 -2.23
C TYR A 48 -27.69 3.26 -3.68
N LEU A 49 -27.03 2.29 -4.31
CA LEU A 49 -27.26 1.96 -5.72
C LEU A 49 -28.06 0.67 -5.87
N PRO A 50 -28.90 0.57 -6.91
CA PRO A 50 -29.53 -0.70 -7.23
C PRO A 50 -28.43 -1.74 -7.49
N ARG A 51 -28.59 -2.95 -6.93
CA ARG A 51 -27.61 -4.07 -7.00
C ARG A 51 -27.28 -4.56 -8.42
N THR A 52 -27.66 -3.80 -9.44
CA THR A 52 -27.43 -4.08 -10.86
C THR A 52 -26.05 -3.68 -11.37
N GLN A 53 -25.31 -2.82 -10.64
CA GLN A 53 -23.92 -2.53 -11.03
C GLN A 53 -23.00 -3.61 -10.45
N PRO A 54 -22.23 -4.31 -11.29
CA PRO A 54 -21.23 -5.24 -10.80
C PRO A 54 -20.20 -4.49 -9.96
N ALA A 55 -19.69 -5.17 -8.92
CA ALA A 55 -18.55 -4.67 -8.19
C ALA A 55 -17.41 -4.30 -9.16
N PRO A 56 -16.63 -3.23 -8.89
CA PRO A 56 -15.51 -2.88 -9.74
C PRO A 56 -14.63 -4.12 -9.93
N ALA A 57 -14.35 -4.45 -11.17
CA ALA A 57 -13.49 -5.58 -11.49
C ALA A 57 -12.14 -5.37 -10.80
N GLU A 58 -11.76 -6.32 -9.95
CA GLU A 58 -10.38 -6.39 -9.48
C GLU A 58 -9.50 -6.61 -10.70
N GLU A 59 -8.49 -5.75 -10.89
CA GLU A 59 -7.50 -5.98 -11.95
C GLU A 59 -6.91 -7.38 -11.75
N PRO A 60 -6.73 -8.17 -12.83
CA PRO A 60 -6.16 -9.50 -12.71
C PRO A 60 -4.83 -9.41 -11.96
N PRO A 61 -4.60 -10.23 -10.93
CA PRO A 61 -3.41 -10.13 -10.10
C PRO A 61 -2.09 -10.22 -10.91
N GLU A 62 -2.09 -10.92 -12.02
CA GLU A 62 -0.93 -11.04 -12.91
C GLU A 62 -0.58 -9.73 -13.63
N ALA A 63 -1.57 -9.00 -14.14
CA ALA A 63 -1.32 -7.70 -14.81
C ALA A 63 -0.80 -6.66 -13.82
N TYR A 64 -1.37 -6.62 -12.63
CA TYR A 64 -0.95 -5.76 -11.55
C TYR A 64 0.46 -6.06 -11.06
N ALA A 65 0.79 -7.34 -10.81
CA ALA A 65 2.10 -7.76 -10.37
C ALA A 65 3.20 -7.40 -11.39
N PHE A 66 2.90 -7.53 -12.68
CA PHE A 66 3.82 -7.16 -13.76
C PHE A 66 4.08 -5.65 -13.83
N LEU A 67 3.03 -4.82 -13.71
CA LEU A 67 3.15 -3.37 -13.68
C LEU A 67 3.94 -2.91 -12.45
N LEU A 68 3.63 -3.47 -11.28
CA LEU A 68 4.36 -3.19 -10.05
C LEU A 68 5.84 -3.57 -10.17
N TRP A 69 6.13 -4.72 -10.76
CA TRP A 69 7.50 -5.15 -11.05
C TRP A 69 8.25 -4.14 -11.93
N LYS A 70 7.62 -3.62 -12.99
CA LYS A 70 8.22 -2.57 -13.83
C LYS A 70 8.53 -1.30 -13.05
N VAL A 71 7.59 -0.86 -12.19
CA VAL A 71 7.80 0.30 -11.32
C VAL A 71 8.99 0.06 -10.38
N LEU A 72 9.05 -1.09 -9.73
CA LEU A 72 10.15 -1.46 -8.83
C LEU A 72 11.50 -1.47 -9.53
N GLN A 73 11.57 -2.02 -10.76
CA GLN A 73 12.80 -2.01 -11.57
C GLN A 73 13.24 -0.58 -11.93
N SER A 74 12.29 0.27 -12.32
CA SER A 74 12.58 1.67 -12.68
C SER A 74 13.03 2.52 -11.50
N GLN A 75 12.55 2.22 -10.29
CA GLN A 75 12.85 2.98 -9.06
C GLN A 75 14.17 2.52 -8.40
N GLY A 76 14.57 1.27 -8.59
CA GLY A 76 15.79 0.71 -8.02
C GLY A 76 15.92 0.94 -6.51
N SER A 77 17.11 1.38 -6.07
CA SER A 77 17.43 1.72 -4.68
C SER A 77 17.09 3.18 -4.31
N SER A 78 16.15 3.82 -5.01
CA SER A 78 15.61 5.12 -4.61
C SER A 78 14.76 4.99 -3.36
N LEU A 79 14.49 6.13 -2.69
CA LEU A 79 13.59 6.18 -1.54
C LEU A 79 12.22 5.53 -1.85
N VAL A 80 11.66 5.81 -3.02
CA VAL A 80 10.37 5.26 -3.46
C VAL A 80 10.49 3.77 -3.73
N GLY A 81 11.54 3.34 -4.40
CA GLY A 81 11.80 1.91 -4.67
C GLY A 81 11.91 1.10 -3.38
N LEU A 82 12.70 1.57 -2.42
CA LEU A 82 12.83 0.91 -1.12
C LEU A 82 11.50 0.85 -0.36
N ALA A 83 10.74 1.95 -0.32
CA ALA A 83 9.45 1.99 0.34
C ALA A 83 8.45 1.01 -0.30
N LEU A 84 8.42 0.91 -1.63
CA LEU A 84 7.60 -0.03 -2.35
C LEU A 84 8.02 -1.49 -2.08
N TRP A 85 9.32 -1.80 -2.07
CA TRP A 85 9.83 -3.13 -1.77
C TRP A 85 9.50 -3.57 -0.33
N LEU A 86 9.71 -2.68 0.66
CA LEU A 86 9.43 -2.94 2.06
C LEU A 86 7.91 -3.14 2.29
N GLY A 87 7.08 -2.31 1.65
CA GLY A 87 5.63 -2.44 1.74
C GLY A 87 5.09 -3.69 1.05
N TRP A 88 5.53 -3.96 -0.20
CA TRP A 88 4.99 -5.06 -0.99
C TRP A 88 5.53 -6.43 -0.58
N LYS A 89 6.83 -6.57 -0.31
CA LYS A 89 7.43 -7.89 -0.01
C LYS A 89 7.49 -8.22 1.47
N LEU A 90 7.46 -7.25 2.35
CA LEU A 90 7.56 -7.48 3.79
C LEU A 90 6.28 -7.05 4.54
N GLY A 91 5.27 -6.55 3.85
CA GLY A 91 4.03 -6.09 4.47
C GLY A 91 4.23 -4.96 5.50
N MET A 92 5.35 -4.21 5.43
CA MET A 92 5.64 -3.14 6.37
C MET A 92 4.70 -1.96 6.15
N GLN A 93 4.08 -1.47 7.22
CA GLN A 93 3.24 -0.28 7.17
C GLN A 93 4.08 0.99 6.94
N ALA A 94 3.46 2.04 6.39
CA ALA A 94 4.16 3.30 6.13
C ALA A 94 4.87 3.86 7.37
N ARG A 95 4.26 3.74 8.56
CA ARG A 95 4.87 4.16 9.84
C ARG A 95 6.10 3.34 10.22
N GLU A 96 6.09 2.03 9.96
CA GLU A 96 7.22 1.12 10.22
C GLU A 96 8.38 1.42 9.26
N ILE A 97 8.04 1.64 7.99
CA ILE A 97 9.01 2.00 6.94
C ILE A 97 9.71 3.32 7.25
N LEU A 98 8.95 4.33 7.72
CA LEU A 98 9.48 5.65 8.07
C LEU A 98 10.32 5.63 9.36
N ALA A 99 9.94 4.80 10.32
CA ALA A 99 10.65 4.63 11.57
C ALA A 99 11.85 3.67 11.48
N LEU A 100 12.02 2.97 10.36
CA LEU A 100 13.08 1.97 10.19
C LEU A 100 14.46 2.62 10.25
N THR A 101 15.28 2.13 11.16
CA THR A 101 16.68 2.57 11.33
C THR A 101 17.66 1.48 10.90
N TRP A 102 18.87 1.87 10.58
CA TRP A 102 19.93 0.94 10.19
C TRP A 102 20.36 -0.01 11.31
N SER A 103 20.17 0.35 12.57
CA SER A 103 20.42 -0.55 13.71
C SER A 103 19.47 -1.76 13.75
N GLN A 104 18.33 -1.66 13.06
CA GLN A 104 17.35 -2.74 12.94
C GLN A 104 17.58 -3.64 11.70
N VAL A 105 18.52 -3.25 10.81
CA VAL A 105 18.76 -3.97 9.55
C VAL A 105 20.07 -4.75 9.65
N ASP A 106 19.95 -6.05 9.79
CA ASP A 106 21.09 -6.96 9.68
C ASP A 106 21.26 -7.40 8.23
N LEU A 107 22.20 -6.75 7.53
CA LEU A 107 22.52 -7.07 6.15
C LEU A 107 23.28 -8.39 6.00
N ASP A 108 23.91 -8.90 7.04
CA ASP A 108 24.70 -10.13 6.97
C ASP A 108 23.85 -11.37 7.22
N GLN A 109 22.93 -11.29 8.17
CA GLN A 109 21.92 -12.32 8.37
C GLN A 109 20.76 -12.19 7.37
N GLY A 110 20.55 -11.00 6.77
CA GLY A 110 19.44 -10.74 5.86
C GLY A 110 18.11 -10.65 6.58
N VAL A 111 18.09 -9.95 7.71
CA VAL A 111 16.90 -9.80 8.57
C VAL A 111 16.69 -8.34 8.96
N ILE A 112 15.44 -7.93 9.07
CA ILE A 112 15.02 -6.69 9.73
C ILE A 112 14.35 -7.05 11.04
N HIS A 113 14.88 -6.50 12.15
CA HIS A 113 14.34 -6.68 13.49
C HIS A 113 13.37 -5.56 13.83
N LEU A 114 12.07 -5.86 13.82
CA LEU A 114 11.04 -4.96 14.31
C LEU A 114 10.70 -5.28 15.76
N PRO A 115 10.08 -4.36 16.52
CA PRO A 115 9.76 -4.59 17.92
C PRO A 115 8.83 -5.80 18.18
N ASP A 116 8.02 -6.14 17.20
CA ASP A 116 6.99 -7.19 17.28
C ASP A 116 7.31 -8.44 16.44
N ARG A 117 8.26 -8.35 15.50
CA ARG A 117 8.59 -9.44 14.58
C ARG A 117 9.91 -9.26 13.84
N ASP A 118 10.46 -10.35 13.38
CA ASP A 118 11.59 -10.39 12.45
C ASP A 118 11.11 -10.60 11.01
N LEU A 119 11.71 -9.89 10.06
CA LEU A 119 11.37 -9.97 8.64
C LEU A 119 12.58 -10.42 7.83
N SER A 120 12.45 -11.53 7.12
CA SER A 120 13.53 -12.05 6.27
C SER A 120 13.65 -11.26 4.97
N LEU A 121 14.86 -10.84 4.63
CA LEU A 121 15.19 -10.09 3.42
C LEU A 121 15.44 -11.03 2.24
N GLY A 122 14.64 -10.91 1.20
CA GLY A 122 14.96 -11.52 -0.09
C GLY A 122 16.23 -10.93 -0.72
N VAL A 123 16.88 -11.69 -1.60
CA VAL A 123 18.17 -11.34 -2.23
C VAL A 123 18.15 -9.93 -2.86
N THR A 124 17.09 -9.59 -3.57
CA THR A 124 16.95 -8.29 -4.24
C THR A 124 16.90 -7.14 -3.25
N LEU A 125 16.05 -7.25 -2.22
CA LEU A 125 15.89 -6.18 -1.21
C LEU A 125 17.16 -6.01 -0.37
N ARG A 126 17.83 -7.11 -0.01
CA ARG A 126 19.12 -7.10 0.67
C ARG A 126 20.18 -6.36 -0.16
N ARG A 127 20.24 -6.59 -1.48
CA ARG A 127 21.13 -5.86 -2.38
C ARG A 127 20.81 -4.37 -2.42
N LEU A 128 19.53 -3.99 -2.58
CA LEU A 128 19.10 -2.58 -2.64
C LEU A 128 19.41 -1.84 -1.32
N LEU A 129 19.19 -2.48 -0.18
CA LEU A 129 19.55 -1.93 1.13
C LEU A 129 21.07 -1.77 1.26
N ARG A 130 21.87 -2.75 0.81
CA ARG A 130 23.34 -2.66 0.80
C ARG A 130 23.84 -1.51 -0.09
N GLU A 131 23.26 -1.34 -1.27
CA GLU A 131 23.56 -0.19 -2.14
C GLU A 131 23.23 1.15 -1.48
N THR A 132 22.14 1.20 -0.73
CA THR A 132 21.72 2.39 0.00
C THR A 132 22.64 2.67 1.18
N TRP A 133 23.02 1.63 1.92
CA TRP A 133 24.00 1.73 3.00
C TRP A 133 25.35 2.28 2.52
N ASN A 134 25.86 1.76 1.41
CA ASN A 134 27.16 2.18 0.83
C ASN A 134 27.17 3.64 0.33
N ARG A 135 26.00 4.22 0.09
CA ARG A 135 25.86 5.64 -0.31
C ARG A 135 25.67 6.60 0.86
N ARG A 136 25.65 6.11 2.10
CA ARG A 136 25.52 6.96 3.29
C ARG A 136 26.77 7.78 3.53
N CYS A 137 26.56 8.97 4.10
CA CYS A 137 27.61 9.78 4.73
C CYS A 137 27.67 9.49 6.24
N LEU A 138 28.78 9.78 6.87
CA LEU A 138 29.00 9.54 8.31
C LEU A 138 28.02 10.32 9.19
N ASP A 139 27.59 11.51 8.75
CA ASP A 139 26.68 12.39 9.47
C ASP A 139 25.21 12.21 9.08
N ASP A 140 24.89 11.17 8.29
CA ASP A 140 23.50 10.89 7.92
C ASP A 140 22.69 10.42 9.13
N ASP A 141 21.43 10.84 9.17
CA ASP A 141 20.43 10.38 10.14
C ASP A 141 20.35 8.83 10.15
N PRO A 142 20.14 8.18 11.30
CA PRO A 142 20.10 6.72 11.41
C PRO A 142 18.99 6.05 10.63
N HIS A 143 17.97 6.77 10.17
CA HIS A 143 16.86 6.20 9.38
C HIS A 143 17.32 5.67 8.02
N VAL A 144 16.63 4.62 7.57
CA VAL A 144 16.90 3.99 6.26
C VAL A 144 16.41 4.87 5.12
N LEU A 145 15.23 5.49 5.28
CA LEU A 145 14.60 6.32 4.26
C LEU A 145 14.86 7.81 4.52
N LEU A 146 15.83 8.35 3.81
CA LEU A 146 16.16 9.77 3.86
C LEU A 146 15.76 10.48 2.56
N SER A 147 15.34 11.73 2.68
CA SER A 147 15.12 12.60 1.53
C SER A 147 16.45 12.82 0.77
N PRO A 148 16.48 12.61 -0.55
CA PRO A 148 17.72 12.74 -1.33
C PRO A 148 18.39 14.12 -1.21
N ASN A 149 17.58 15.17 -1.06
CA ASN A 149 18.07 16.56 -1.07
C ASN A 149 18.44 17.09 0.32
N SER A 150 17.67 16.69 1.35
CA SER A 150 17.84 17.24 2.71
C SER A 150 18.60 16.30 3.65
N ARG A 151 18.79 15.02 3.27
CA ARG A 151 19.37 13.97 4.12
C ARG A 151 18.64 13.78 5.46
N ARG A 152 17.38 14.20 5.53
CA ARG A 152 16.52 14.07 6.72
C ARG A 152 15.44 13.02 6.50
N PRO A 153 14.91 12.42 7.57
CA PRO A 153 13.76 11.53 7.48
C PRO A 153 12.61 12.17 6.71
N VAL A 154 11.88 11.35 5.96
CA VAL A 154 10.74 11.78 5.16
C VAL A 154 9.48 11.63 5.99
N ASP A 155 8.55 12.57 5.89
CA ASP A 155 7.24 12.47 6.50
C ASP A 155 6.29 11.57 5.69
N GLN A 156 5.24 11.08 6.35
CA GLN A 156 4.27 10.17 5.74
C GLN A 156 3.50 10.79 4.56
N PRO A 157 3.01 12.04 4.60
CA PRO A 157 2.33 12.65 3.46
C PRO A 157 3.22 12.75 2.22
N ARG A 158 4.49 13.12 2.41
CA ARG A 158 5.46 13.21 1.33
C ARG A 158 5.78 11.84 0.73
N LEU A 159 6.02 10.83 1.58
CA LEU A 159 6.25 9.47 1.10
C LEU A 159 5.05 8.96 0.30
N SER A 160 3.83 9.10 0.83
CA SER A 160 2.60 8.67 0.16
C SER A 160 2.42 9.35 -1.19
N LYS A 161 2.70 10.65 -1.29
CA LYS A 161 2.64 11.40 -2.55
C LYS A 161 3.67 10.88 -3.56
N LEU A 162 4.91 10.65 -3.14
CA LEU A 162 5.97 10.17 -4.02
C LEU A 162 5.67 8.76 -4.54
N VAL A 163 5.26 7.86 -3.66
CA VAL A 163 4.87 6.48 -4.02
C VAL A 163 3.70 6.50 -4.99
N ARG A 164 2.63 7.24 -4.68
CA ARG A 164 1.47 7.36 -5.57
C ARG A 164 1.85 7.89 -6.95
N THR A 165 2.69 8.91 -7.01
CA THR A 165 3.17 9.46 -8.29
C THR A 165 3.94 8.41 -9.10
N ALA A 166 4.78 7.60 -8.47
CA ALA A 166 5.53 6.55 -9.15
C ALA A 166 4.61 5.43 -9.66
N LEU A 167 3.62 5.03 -8.86
CA LEU A 167 2.64 4.01 -9.24
C LEU A 167 1.77 4.48 -10.43
N ILE A 168 1.25 5.70 -10.40
CA ILE A 168 0.47 6.28 -11.50
C ILE A 168 1.30 6.33 -12.79
N ARG A 169 2.56 6.76 -12.73
CA ARG A 169 3.46 6.75 -13.89
C ARG A 169 3.72 5.36 -14.44
N GLY A 170 3.64 4.35 -13.60
CA GLY A 170 3.74 2.94 -13.98
C GLY A 170 2.43 2.31 -14.47
N GLY A 171 1.34 3.09 -14.56
CA GLY A 171 0.02 2.60 -14.98
C GLY A 171 -0.84 2.03 -13.86
N ILE A 172 -0.47 2.24 -12.58
CA ILE A 172 -1.20 1.76 -11.41
C ILE A 172 -1.88 2.96 -10.73
N GLU A 173 -3.15 3.22 -11.05
CA GLU A 173 -3.82 4.45 -10.63
C GLU A 173 -4.51 4.37 -9.26
N HIS A 174 -4.92 3.17 -8.83
CA HIS A 174 -5.86 2.99 -7.72
C HIS A 174 -5.23 2.41 -6.45
N VAL A 175 -3.92 2.21 -6.44
CA VAL A 175 -3.18 1.57 -5.36
C VAL A 175 -2.23 2.55 -4.69
N GLY A 176 -2.16 2.49 -3.37
CA GLY A 176 -1.19 3.21 -2.56
C GLY A 176 -0.30 2.26 -1.77
N LEU A 177 0.69 2.82 -1.06
CA LEU A 177 1.59 2.03 -0.21
C LEU A 177 0.81 1.20 0.83
N GLY A 178 -0.25 1.75 1.42
CA GLY A 178 -1.08 1.04 2.41
C GLY A 178 -1.83 -0.16 1.84
N ASP A 179 -2.18 -0.15 0.56
CA ASP A 179 -2.87 -1.26 -0.10
C ASP A 179 -1.90 -2.42 -0.34
N LEU A 180 -0.67 -2.11 -0.78
CA LEU A 180 0.41 -3.08 -0.94
C LEU A 180 0.74 -3.80 0.37
N CYS A 181 0.86 -3.05 1.46
CA CYS A 181 1.14 -3.60 2.78
C CYS A 181 0.03 -4.55 3.27
N ARG A 182 -1.23 -4.27 2.94
CA ARG A 182 -2.38 -5.11 3.34
C ARG A 182 -2.46 -6.40 2.55
N GLN A 183 -2.11 -6.36 1.27
CA GLN A 183 -2.16 -7.53 0.41
C GLN A 183 -1.19 -8.61 0.89
N GLU A 184 0.06 -8.27 1.11
CA GLU A 184 1.07 -9.21 1.59
C GLU A 184 0.73 -9.78 2.97
N ARG A 185 0.22 -8.95 3.88
CA ARG A 185 -0.25 -9.45 5.20
C ARG A 185 -1.35 -10.49 5.08
N ARG A 186 -2.31 -10.29 4.18
CA ARG A 186 -3.38 -11.28 3.95
C ARG A 186 -2.84 -12.59 3.39
N GLU A 187 -1.87 -12.54 2.49
CA GLU A 187 -1.24 -13.74 1.92
C GLU A 187 -0.45 -14.50 2.98
N VAL A 188 0.32 -13.80 3.82
CA VAL A 188 1.08 -14.41 4.94
C VAL A 188 0.13 -14.98 6.00
N ASP A 189 -0.93 -14.27 6.38
CA ASP A 189 -1.90 -14.74 7.35
C ASP A 189 -2.67 -15.96 6.83
N ASN A 190 -3.05 -15.97 5.56
CA ASN A 190 -3.71 -17.11 4.93
C ASN A 190 -2.79 -18.34 4.83
N ALA A 191 -1.53 -18.17 4.46
CA ALA A 191 -0.55 -19.25 4.45
C ALA A 191 -0.36 -19.86 5.85
N ARG A 192 -0.26 -19.03 6.88
CA ARG A 192 -0.11 -19.45 8.26
C ARG A 192 -1.35 -20.19 8.81
N LEU A 193 -2.55 -19.74 8.41
CA LEU A 193 -3.80 -20.43 8.75
C LEU A 193 -3.89 -21.80 8.09
N LEU A 194 -3.43 -21.94 6.83
CA LEU A 194 -3.37 -23.23 6.14
C LEU A 194 -2.39 -24.19 6.81
N GLU A 195 -1.20 -23.75 7.17
CA GLU A 195 -0.22 -24.55 7.91
C GLU A 195 -0.75 -25.03 9.26
N LEU A 196 -1.50 -24.17 10.00
CA LEU A 196 -2.12 -24.53 11.26
C LEU A 196 -3.24 -25.56 11.05
N ALA A 197 -4.07 -25.42 10.03
CA ALA A 197 -5.14 -26.35 9.70
C ALA A 197 -4.57 -27.73 9.34
N GLU A 198 -3.53 -27.78 8.50
CA GLU A 198 -2.84 -29.03 8.13
C GLU A 198 -2.19 -29.71 9.34
N SER A 199 -1.64 -28.93 10.26
CA SER A 199 -1.05 -29.45 11.51
C SER A 199 -2.10 -30.06 12.43
N GLN A 200 -3.29 -29.46 12.54
CA GLN A 200 -4.40 -30.01 13.32
C GLN A 200 -4.98 -31.29 12.72
N ASP A 201 -5.13 -31.35 11.41
CA ASP A 201 -5.58 -32.55 10.70
C ASP A 201 -4.60 -33.72 10.84
N ALA A 202 -3.31 -33.43 10.91
CA ALA A 202 -2.27 -34.43 11.14
C ALA A 202 -2.30 -35.01 12.56
N ILE A 203 -2.69 -34.22 13.55
CA ILE A 203 -2.86 -34.66 14.96
C ILE A 203 -4.13 -35.53 15.10
N THR A 204 -5.23 -35.09 14.50
CA THR A 204 -6.53 -35.81 14.58
C THR A 204 -6.52 -37.17 13.87
N ARG A 205 -5.61 -37.41 12.93
CA ARG A 205 -5.47 -38.71 12.23
C ARG A 205 -4.60 -39.73 12.98
N ARG A 206 -3.98 -39.36 14.10
CA ARG A 206 -3.10 -40.21 14.92
C ARG A 206 -3.78 -40.81 16.17
N ASP A 207 -4.97 -40.31 16.46
CA ASP A 207 -5.88 -40.86 17.50
C ASP A 207 -6.95 -41.76 16.84
#